data_6936d2f854744edb27a1787a3c8c8270
#
_entry.id   6936d2f854744edb27a1787a3c8c8270
#
_cell.length_a   1.000
_cell.length_b   1.000
_cell.length_c   1.000
_cell.angle_alpha   90.00
_cell.angle_beta   90.00
_cell.angle_gamma   90.00
#
_symmetry.space_group_name_H-M   'P 1'
#
loop_
_entity.id
_entity.type
_entity.pdbx_description
1 polymer ?
#
loop_
_entity_poly.entity_id
_entity_poly.type
_entity_poly.pdbx_seq_one_letter_code
_entity_poly.pdbx_strand_id
1 'polypeptide(L)'
;MLDNAMQYSHRLLSEVVQPGDCVVDATMGNGHDTLFLSDLVQSSGKVFSFDVQSQALEQTRTLFEKNQHSLDNVELIHASHDQIQKYVSQTITGAVFNLGYLPGGDKTIITHSESTIAAVQQCLAQSQIGGRTILVCYYGHPGGKEELEQLLSFVTDLDQHEFSCLRYEFINQINNPPILLCIERKK
;
A
#
# COMPACT_ATOMS: atom_id res chain seq x y z
N MET A 1 15.17 16.03 9.70
CA MET A 1 15.54 15.50 8.37
C MET A 1 14.25 15.24 7.63
N LEU A 2 14.18 15.41 6.30
CA LEU A 2 12.98 15.07 5.54
C LEU A 2 12.82 13.56 5.50
N ASP A 3 11.58 13.08 5.61
CA ASP A 3 11.27 11.66 5.51
C ASP A 3 11.49 11.15 4.09
N ASN A 4 12.00 9.94 3.94
CA ASN A 4 11.95 9.26 2.64
C ASN A 4 10.51 8.83 2.34
N ALA A 5 10.23 8.35 1.12
CA ALA A 5 8.87 8.00 0.68
C ALA A 5 8.20 6.97 1.62
N MET A 6 8.95 5.95 2.07
CA MET A 6 8.45 4.94 3.01
C MET A 6 8.12 5.52 4.39
N GLN A 7 9.01 6.31 4.97
CA GLN A 7 8.77 6.97 6.25
C GLN A 7 7.59 7.95 6.17
N TYR A 8 7.46 8.65 5.04
CA TYR A 8 6.36 9.57 4.82
C TYR A 8 5.03 8.83 4.65
N SER A 9 5.01 7.66 3.99
CA SER A 9 3.79 6.84 3.89
C SER A 9 3.28 6.40 5.26
N HIS A 10 4.19 5.94 6.14
CA HIS A 10 3.84 5.57 7.51
C HIS A 10 3.29 6.75 8.31
N ARG A 11 3.90 7.95 8.17
CA ARG A 11 3.41 9.15 8.83
C ARG A 11 2.01 9.52 8.37
N LEU A 12 1.77 9.54 7.05
CA LEU A 12 0.47 9.86 6.47
C LEU A 12 -0.63 8.88 6.92
N LEU A 13 -0.30 7.59 7.05
CA LEU A 13 -1.24 6.57 7.57
C LEU A 13 -1.48 6.76 9.07
N SER A 14 -0.44 7.04 9.86
CA SER A 14 -0.58 7.27 11.31
C SER A 14 -1.43 8.48 11.66
N GLU A 15 -1.58 9.44 10.75
CA GLU A 15 -2.43 10.62 10.97
C GLU A 15 -3.93 10.30 10.89
N VAL A 16 -4.33 9.23 10.17
CA VAL A 16 -5.74 8.94 9.89
C VAL A 16 -6.21 7.60 10.45
N VAL A 17 -5.33 6.60 10.54
CA VAL A 17 -5.67 5.26 11.03
C VAL A 17 -5.76 5.25 12.55
N GLN A 18 -6.84 4.69 13.08
CA GLN A 18 -7.11 4.57 14.51
C GLN A 18 -7.27 3.10 14.92
N PRO A 19 -7.11 2.78 16.22
CA PRO A 19 -7.46 1.45 16.75
C PRO A 19 -8.90 1.07 16.38
N GLY A 20 -9.09 -0.13 15.83
CA GLY A 20 -10.38 -0.61 15.39
C GLY A 20 -10.66 -0.46 13.88
N ASP A 21 -9.82 0.28 13.16
CA ASP A 21 -9.98 0.51 11.74
C ASP A 21 -9.65 -0.73 10.89
N CYS A 22 -10.15 -0.71 9.65
CA CYS A 22 -9.79 -1.66 8.61
C CYS A 22 -8.80 -1.02 7.63
N VAL A 23 -7.70 -1.70 7.39
CA VAL A 23 -6.62 -1.24 6.50
C VAL A 23 -6.16 -2.33 5.55
N VAL A 24 -5.55 -1.93 4.44
CA VAL A 24 -5.06 -2.83 3.40
C VAL A 24 -3.57 -2.61 3.15
N ASP A 25 -2.80 -3.70 3.21
CA ASP A 25 -1.47 -3.80 2.62
C ASP A 25 -1.58 -4.55 1.29
N ALA A 26 -1.56 -3.83 0.19
CA ALA A 26 -1.79 -4.39 -1.12
C ALA A 26 -0.57 -5.11 -1.72
N THR A 27 0.58 -5.01 -1.06
CA THR A 27 1.88 -5.55 -1.50
C THR A 27 2.68 -6.02 -0.29
N MET A 28 2.21 -7.09 0.34
CA MET A 28 2.73 -7.63 1.61
C MET A 28 4.25 -7.72 1.68
N GLY A 29 4.87 -8.28 0.66
CA GLY A 29 6.32 -8.42 0.58
C GLY A 29 6.91 -9.12 1.79
N ASN A 30 7.86 -8.46 2.45
CA ASN A 30 8.51 -8.96 3.66
C ASN A 30 7.72 -8.69 4.95
N GLY A 31 6.52 -8.12 4.87
CA GLY A 31 5.58 -7.94 5.98
C GLY A 31 5.81 -6.71 6.86
N HIS A 32 6.72 -5.83 6.50
CA HIS A 32 7.04 -4.65 7.34
C HIS A 32 5.86 -3.68 7.44
N ASP A 33 5.18 -3.40 6.33
CA ASP A 33 4.00 -2.54 6.33
C ASP A 33 2.81 -3.24 6.98
N THR A 34 2.65 -4.55 6.76
CA THR A 34 1.65 -5.36 7.45
C THR A 34 1.81 -5.27 8.97
N LEU A 35 3.04 -5.39 9.50
CA LEU A 35 3.34 -5.28 10.93
C LEU A 35 3.03 -3.87 11.45
N PHE A 36 3.51 -2.85 10.75
CA PHE A 36 3.23 -1.45 11.08
C PHE A 36 1.73 -1.14 11.14
N LEU A 37 0.97 -1.59 10.14
CA LEU A 37 -0.49 -1.42 10.10
C LEU A 37 -1.20 -2.18 11.22
N SER A 38 -0.74 -3.40 11.54
CA SER A 38 -1.25 -4.19 12.67
C SER A 38 -1.11 -3.46 14.00
N ASP A 39 0.03 -2.78 14.21
CA ASP A 39 0.25 -1.95 15.40
C ASP A 39 -0.69 -0.74 15.46
N LEU A 40 -0.96 -0.09 14.33
CA LEU A 40 -1.86 1.07 14.28
C LEU A 40 -3.31 0.68 14.61
N VAL A 41 -3.83 -0.37 13.96
CA VAL A 41 -5.24 -0.77 14.15
C VAL A 41 -5.48 -1.53 15.44
N GLN A 42 -4.44 -2.04 16.08
CA GLN A 42 -4.47 -2.83 17.32
C GLN A 42 -5.38 -4.08 17.21
N SER A 43 -5.63 -4.75 18.32
CA SER A 43 -6.40 -6.01 18.35
C SER A 43 -7.88 -5.86 17.96
N SER A 44 -8.41 -4.65 17.99
CA SER A 44 -9.81 -4.35 17.62
C SER A 44 -10.00 -4.05 16.13
N GLY A 45 -8.92 -3.76 15.39
CA GLY A 45 -8.95 -3.49 13.97
C GLY A 45 -8.62 -4.70 13.11
N LYS A 46 -8.49 -4.48 11.80
CA LYS A 46 -8.19 -5.54 10.84
C LYS A 46 -7.24 -5.07 9.75
N VAL A 47 -6.24 -5.90 9.45
CA VAL A 47 -5.32 -5.73 8.32
C VAL A 47 -5.60 -6.84 7.30
N PHE A 48 -5.83 -6.47 6.05
CA PHE A 48 -5.86 -7.39 4.90
C PHE A 48 -4.58 -7.19 4.10
N SER A 49 -3.76 -8.22 4.01
CA SER A 49 -2.44 -8.13 3.40
C SER A 49 -2.31 -9.09 2.23
N PHE A 50 -2.00 -8.56 1.04
CA PHE A 50 -2.04 -9.28 -0.23
C PHE A 50 -0.65 -9.48 -0.82
N ASP A 51 -0.39 -10.67 -1.36
CA ASP A 51 0.75 -10.92 -2.24
C ASP A 51 0.46 -12.10 -3.16
N VAL A 52 1.04 -12.07 -4.36
CA VAL A 52 0.97 -13.17 -5.34
C VAL A 52 2.02 -14.24 -5.10
N GLN A 53 3.03 -13.95 -4.27
CA GLN A 53 4.12 -14.85 -3.95
C GLN A 53 3.90 -15.52 -2.59
N SER A 54 3.81 -16.84 -2.54
CA SER A 54 3.68 -17.58 -1.27
C SER A 54 4.84 -17.30 -0.31
N GLN A 55 6.02 -17.01 -0.85
CA GLN A 55 7.20 -16.62 -0.07
C GLN A 55 6.94 -15.38 0.81
N ALA A 56 6.17 -14.40 0.31
CA ALA A 56 5.83 -13.20 1.07
C ALA A 56 5.00 -13.53 2.32
N LEU A 57 4.05 -14.48 2.21
CA LEU A 57 3.25 -14.93 3.35
C LEU A 57 4.12 -15.60 4.43
N GLU A 58 5.07 -16.44 4.00
CA GLU A 58 5.99 -17.13 4.92
C GLU A 58 6.93 -16.14 5.63
N GLN A 59 7.48 -15.18 4.87
CA GLN A 59 8.35 -14.14 5.42
C GLN A 59 7.60 -13.25 6.42
N THR A 60 6.36 -12.89 6.11
CA THR A 60 5.51 -12.10 7.01
C THR A 60 5.21 -12.85 8.30
N ARG A 61 4.84 -14.15 8.23
CA ARG A 61 4.65 -14.99 9.43
C ARG A 61 5.91 -15.02 10.30
N THR A 62 7.06 -15.26 9.66
CA THR A 62 8.36 -15.30 10.34
C THR A 62 8.69 -13.94 10.99
N LEU A 63 8.38 -12.82 10.32
CA LEU A 63 8.57 -11.47 10.87
C LEU A 63 7.72 -11.26 12.12
N PHE A 64 6.44 -11.64 12.10
CA PHE A 64 5.54 -11.53 13.24
C PHE A 64 6.00 -12.38 14.42
N GLU A 65 6.35 -13.65 14.19
CA GLU A 65 6.90 -14.55 15.21
C GLU A 65 8.17 -13.98 15.86
N LYS A 66 9.11 -13.51 15.04
CA LYS A 66 10.38 -12.93 15.50
C LYS A 66 10.17 -11.68 16.38
N ASN A 67 9.15 -10.89 16.09
CA ASN A 67 8.80 -9.70 16.87
C ASN A 67 7.79 -9.98 17.99
N GLN A 68 7.40 -11.26 18.19
CA GLN A 68 6.40 -11.67 19.20
C GLN A 68 5.05 -10.96 19.03
N HIS A 69 4.66 -10.67 17.78
CA HIS A 69 3.37 -10.10 17.43
C HIS A 69 2.37 -11.19 17.01
N SER A 70 1.10 -11.04 17.41
CA SER A 70 0.02 -11.89 16.96
C SER A 70 -0.42 -11.54 15.54
N LEU A 71 -0.92 -12.55 14.81
CA LEU A 71 -1.62 -12.39 13.53
C LEU A 71 -3.14 -12.34 13.68
N ASP A 72 -3.70 -12.24 14.89
CA ASP A 72 -5.14 -12.35 15.15
C ASP A 72 -5.95 -11.25 14.42
N ASN A 73 -5.36 -10.06 14.27
CA ASN A 73 -5.95 -8.93 13.54
C ASN A 73 -5.48 -8.83 12.08
N VAL A 74 -4.73 -9.83 11.56
CA VAL A 74 -4.14 -9.82 10.22
C VAL A 74 -4.67 -11.01 9.41
N GLU A 75 -5.07 -10.75 8.17
CA GLU A 75 -5.41 -11.76 7.19
C GLU A 75 -4.39 -11.73 6.05
N LEU A 76 -3.55 -12.76 5.98
CA LEU A 76 -2.55 -12.92 4.92
C LEU A 76 -3.20 -13.63 3.73
N ILE A 77 -3.28 -12.96 2.59
CA ILE A 77 -4.02 -13.38 1.42
C ILE A 77 -3.07 -13.66 0.26
N HIS A 78 -3.03 -14.92 -0.18
CA HIS A 78 -2.27 -15.33 -1.35
C HIS A 78 -3.10 -15.06 -2.62
N ALA A 79 -3.17 -13.81 -3.03
CA ALA A 79 -3.90 -13.37 -4.21
C ALA A 79 -3.34 -12.04 -4.73
N SER A 80 -3.64 -11.71 -5.98
CA SER A 80 -3.36 -10.40 -6.53
C SER A 80 -4.24 -9.33 -5.85
N HIS A 81 -3.68 -8.15 -5.64
CA HIS A 81 -4.37 -7.01 -5.02
C HIS A 81 -5.56 -6.49 -5.85
N ASP A 82 -5.67 -6.83 -7.13
CA ASP A 82 -6.86 -6.51 -7.94
C ASP A 82 -8.12 -7.29 -7.50
N GLN A 83 -7.99 -8.17 -6.50
CA GLN A 83 -9.08 -8.94 -5.93
C GLN A 83 -9.52 -8.44 -4.54
N ILE A 84 -9.10 -7.25 -4.12
CA ILE A 84 -9.41 -6.68 -2.79
C ILE A 84 -10.91 -6.79 -2.45
N GLN A 85 -11.82 -6.45 -3.37
CA GLN A 85 -13.27 -6.51 -3.14
C GLN A 85 -13.81 -7.90 -2.81
N LYS A 86 -13.09 -8.98 -3.12
CA LYS A 86 -13.52 -10.34 -2.78
C LYS A 86 -13.29 -10.67 -1.30
N TYR A 87 -12.34 -9.99 -0.66
CA TYR A 87 -11.89 -10.27 0.69
C TYR A 87 -12.29 -9.18 1.69
N VAL A 88 -12.27 -7.93 1.26
CA VAL A 88 -12.53 -6.77 2.09
C VAL A 88 -13.96 -6.29 1.84
N SER A 89 -14.82 -6.42 2.83
CA SER A 89 -16.21 -5.92 2.81
C SER A 89 -16.41 -4.68 3.70
N GLN A 90 -15.42 -4.36 4.54
CA GLN A 90 -15.46 -3.23 5.45
C GLN A 90 -15.04 -1.94 4.72
N THR A 91 -15.39 -0.81 5.35
CA THR A 91 -14.87 0.50 4.95
C THR A 91 -13.38 0.58 5.28
N ILE A 92 -12.58 1.06 4.33
CA ILE A 92 -11.12 1.13 4.43
C ILE A 92 -10.72 2.54 4.90
N THR A 93 -9.92 2.63 5.97
CA THR A 93 -9.32 3.88 6.45
C THR A 93 -7.98 4.18 5.79
N GLY A 94 -7.18 3.15 5.57
CA GLY A 94 -5.85 3.26 4.96
C GLY A 94 -5.53 2.10 4.04
N ALA A 95 -4.87 2.40 2.93
CA ALA A 95 -4.30 1.38 2.04
C ALA A 95 -2.89 1.79 1.64
N VAL A 96 -1.97 0.82 1.56
CA VAL A 96 -0.60 1.04 1.11
C VAL A 96 -0.22 0.06 0.01
N PHE A 97 0.51 0.59 -0.96
CA PHE A 97 1.08 -0.13 -2.11
C PHE A 97 2.57 0.20 -2.21
N ASN A 98 3.44 -0.81 -2.16
CA ASN A 98 4.84 -0.67 -2.53
C ASN A 98 5.04 -1.31 -3.90
N LEU A 99 5.11 -0.47 -4.93
CA LEU A 99 5.08 -0.91 -6.33
C LEU A 99 6.50 -1.15 -6.85
N GLY A 100 6.72 -2.33 -7.38
CA GLY A 100 8.01 -2.79 -7.88
C GLY A 100 8.11 -4.31 -7.81
N TYR A 101 9.15 -4.81 -7.18
CA TYR A 101 9.38 -6.25 -6.98
C TYR A 101 9.68 -6.58 -5.51
N LEU A 102 9.41 -7.83 -5.11
CA LEU A 102 9.73 -8.30 -3.76
C LEU A 102 11.26 -8.34 -3.53
N PRO A 103 11.80 -7.55 -2.58
CA PRO A 103 13.23 -7.63 -2.24
C PRO A 103 13.62 -9.04 -1.78
N GLY A 104 14.59 -9.64 -2.48
CA GLY A 104 15.02 -11.04 -2.24
C GLY A 104 14.15 -12.11 -2.88
N GLY A 105 13.06 -11.73 -3.55
CA GLY A 105 12.19 -12.62 -4.32
C GLY A 105 12.57 -12.73 -5.79
N ASP A 106 11.66 -13.28 -6.58
CA ASP A 106 11.79 -13.38 -8.03
C ASP A 106 11.56 -11.98 -8.66
N LYS A 107 12.63 -11.39 -9.20
CA LYS A 107 12.60 -10.06 -9.83
C LYS A 107 11.83 -10.01 -11.14
N THR A 108 11.41 -11.15 -11.69
CA THR A 108 10.53 -11.21 -12.87
C THR A 108 9.07 -10.97 -12.52
N ILE A 109 8.72 -11.14 -11.23
CA ILE A 109 7.38 -10.84 -10.71
C ILE A 109 7.39 -9.39 -10.21
N ILE A 110 6.81 -8.52 -11.02
CA ILE A 110 6.68 -7.08 -10.77
C ILE A 110 5.21 -6.67 -10.73
N THR A 111 4.91 -5.54 -10.12
CA THR A 111 3.58 -4.92 -10.22
C THR A 111 3.32 -4.43 -11.65
N HIS A 112 2.06 -4.39 -12.03
CA HIS A 112 1.60 -3.89 -13.32
C HIS A 112 0.53 -2.83 -13.11
N SER A 113 0.61 -1.74 -13.87
CA SER A 113 -0.29 -0.60 -13.74
C SER A 113 -1.77 -0.97 -13.83
N GLU A 114 -2.16 -1.90 -14.70
CA GLU A 114 -3.56 -2.32 -14.87
C GLU A 114 -4.12 -2.93 -13.58
N SER A 115 -3.41 -3.91 -12.98
CA SER A 115 -3.82 -4.54 -11.73
C SER A 115 -3.75 -3.56 -10.55
N THR A 116 -2.74 -2.70 -10.54
CA THR A 116 -2.57 -1.67 -9.51
C THR A 116 -3.71 -0.65 -9.57
N ILE A 117 -4.04 -0.11 -10.74
CA ILE A 117 -5.15 0.84 -10.91
C ILE A 117 -6.48 0.20 -10.51
N ALA A 118 -6.73 -1.05 -10.92
CA ALA A 118 -7.95 -1.78 -10.50
C ALA A 118 -8.05 -1.92 -8.98
N ALA A 119 -6.93 -2.24 -8.32
CA ALA A 119 -6.87 -2.35 -6.86
C ALA A 119 -7.07 -0.98 -6.17
N VAL A 120 -6.43 0.07 -6.66
CA VAL A 120 -6.60 1.44 -6.14
C VAL A 120 -8.06 1.88 -6.26
N GLN A 121 -8.71 1.64 -7.41
CA GLN A 121 -10.13 1.94 -7.60
C GLN A 121 -11.02 1.22 -6.58
N GLN A 122 -10.72 -0.05 -6.27
CA GLN A 122 -11.44 -0.82 -5.25
C GLN A 122 -11.24 -0.22 -3.85
N CYS A 123 -10.00 0.17 -3.49
CA CYS A 123 -9.72 0.87 -2.24
C CYS A 123 -10.47 2.21 -2.15
N LEU A 124 -10.43 3.03 -3.20
CA LEU A 124 -11.10 4.33 -3.23
C LEU A 124 -12.63 4.19 -3.11
N ALA A 125 -13.23 3.19 -3.76
CA ALA A 125 -14.66 2.93 -3.69
C ALA A 125 -15.13 2.56 -2.26
N GLN A 126 -14.25 1.91 -1.48
CA GLN A 126 -14.51 1.49 -0.10
C GLN A 126 -13.91 2.43 0.96
N SER A 127 -13.18 3.47 0.55
CA SER A 127 -12.51 4.39 1.47
C SER A 127 -13.52 5.21 2.26
N GLN A 128 -13.27 5.41 3.56
CA GLN A 128 -14.01 6.40 4.35
C GLN A 128 -13.58 7.84 4.00
N ILE A 129 -14.39 8.81 4.38
CA ILE A 129 -14.01 10.24 4.30
C ILE A 129 -12.79 10.47 5.19
N GLY A 130 -11.76 11.13 4.66
CA GLY A 130 -10.47 11.31 5.30
C GLY A 130 -9.54 10.10 5.20
N GLY A 131 -10.03 8.96 4.68
CA GLY A 131 -9.18 7.78 4.43
C GLY A 131 -8.16 8.03 3.34
N ARG A 132 -7.02 7.35 3.41
CA ARG A 132 -5.87 7.54 2.50
C ARG A 132 -5.45 6.25 1.82
N THR A 133 -5.28 6.33 0.50
CA THR A 133 -4.62 5.29 -0.32
C THR A 133 -3.27 5.82 -0.76
N ILE A 134 -2.20 5.10 -0.42
CA ILE A 134 -0.81 5.53 -0.62
C ILE A 134 -0.08 4.54 -1.52
N LEU A 135 0.59 5.08 -2.55
CA LEU A 135 1.42 4.31 -3.47
C LEU A 135 2.87 4.81 -3.35
N VAL A 136 3.79 3.91 -3.02
CA VAL A 136 5.23 4.14 -3.06
C VAL A 136 5.77 3.45 -4.31
N CYS A 137 6.12 4.25 -5.33
CA CYS A 137 6.46 3.79 -6.66
C CYS A 137 7.98 3.67 -6.80
N TYR A 138 8.51 2.44 -6.87
CA TYR A 138 9.91 2.12 -7.16
C TYR A 138 10.08 1.91 -8.67
N TYR A 139 10.35 2.98 -9.41
CA TYR A 139 10.35 2.98 -10.88
C TYR A 139 11.72 2.77 -11.53
N GLY A 140 12.74 2.42 -10.76
CA GLY A 140 14.12 2.20 -11.23
C GLY A 140 14.38 0.85 -11.91
N HIS A 141 13.34 0.07 -12.23
CA HIS A 141 13.40 -1.23 -12.90
C HIS A 141 12.80 -1.16 -14.33
N PRO A 142 13.05 -2.18 -15.19
CA PRO A 142 12.40 -2.22 -16.51
C PRO A 142 10.87 -2.19 -16.39
N GLY A 143 10.23 -1.30 -17.14
CA GLY A 143 8.77 -1.08 -17.10
C GLY A 143 8.28 -0.16 -15.98
N GLY A 144 9.12 0.16 -14.98
CA GLY A 144 8.70 0.96 -13.82
C GLY A 144 8.37 2.40 -14.15
N LYS A 145 9.01 2.98 -15.18
CA LYS A 145 8.69 4.36 -15.63
C LYS A 145 7.33 4.42 -16.31
N GLU A 146 7.03 3.46 -17.15
CA GLU A 146 5.75 3.32 -17.83
C GLU A 146 4.62 3.08 -16.83
N GLU A 147 4.85 2.23 -15.81
CA GLU A 147 3.90 2.02 -14.72
C GLU A 147 3.65 3.34 -13.97
N LEU A 148 4.70 4.05 -13.58
CA LEU A 148 4.58 5.34 -12.89
C LEU A 148 3.82 6.39 -13.72
N GLU A 149 4.08 6.50 -15.02
CA GLU A 149 3.38 7.44 -15.92
C GLU A 149 1.87 7.14 -15.99
N GLN A 150 1.50 5.87 -16.08
CA GLN A 150 0.09 5.45 -16.10
C GLN A 150 -0.61 5.72 -14.76
N LEU A 151 0.07 5.46 -13.64
CA LEU A 151 -0.45 5.78 -12.31
C LEU A 151 -0.60 7.28 -12.09
N LEU A 152 0.37 8.09 -12.53
CA LEU A 152 0.28 9.55 -12.46
C LEU A 152 -0.89 10.09 -13.29
N SER A 153 -1.09 9.57 -14.52
CA SER A 153 -2.25 9.94 -15.34
C SER A 153 -3.54 9.61 -14.62
N PHE A 154 -3.69 8.38 -14.13
CA PHE A 154 -4.88 7.94 -13.41
C PHE A 154 -5.17 8.82 -12.18
N VAL A 155 -4.16 9.10 -11.34
CA VAL A 155 -4.33 9.90 -10.13
C VAL A 155 -4.66 11.37 -10.45
N THR A 156 -4.10 11.90 -11.55
CA THR A 156 -4.36 13.29 -11.99
C THR A 156 -5.79 13.46 -12.49
N ASP A 157 -6.38 12.42 -13.08
CA ASP A 157 -7.73 12.44 -13.65
C ASP A 157 -8.84 12.19 -12.60
N LEU A 158 -8.49 11.90 -11.32
CA LEU A 158 -9.47 11.74 -10.25
C LEU A 158 -10.21 13.08 -9.98
N ASP A 159 -11.53 12.97 -9.71
CA ASP A 159 -12.35 14.15 -9.42
C ASP A 159 -11.84 14.89 -8.16
N GLN A 160 -11.34 16.09 -8.35
CA GLN A 160 -10.85 16.96 -7.27
C GLN A 160 -11.91 17.32 -6.21
N HIS A 161 -13.19 17.14 -6.51
CA HIS A 161 -14.28 17.37 -5.53
C HIS A 161 -14.43 16.18 -4.57
N GLU A 162 -14.01 14.98 -5.00
CA GLU A 162 -14.07 13.75 -4.20
C GLU A 162 -12.73 13.40 -3.57
N PHE A 163 -11.63 13.71 -4.25
CA PHE A 163 -10.28 13.32 -3.83
C PHE A 163 -9.31 14.49 -3.81
N SER A 164 -8.37 14.44 -2.85
CA SER A 164 -7.14 15.24 -2.87
C SER A 164 -5.96 14.34 -3.16
N CYS A 165 -5.15 14.68 -4.17
CA CYS A 165 -4.00 13.89 -4.57
C CYS A 165 -2.71 14.66 -4.31
N LEU A 166 -1.75 14.02 -3.65
CA LEU A 166 -0.44 14.55 -3.33
C LEU A 166 0.63 13.71 -4.03
N ARG A 167 1.61 14.36 -4.64
CA ARG A 167 2.88 13.76 -5.07
C ARG A 167 4.00 14.26 -4.16
N TYR A 168 4.77 13.34 -3.60
CA TYR A 168 5.95 13.63 -2.79
C TYR A 168 7.18 12.97 -3.40
N GLU A 169 8.20 13.78 -3.70
CA GLU A 169 9.44 13.31 -4.31
C GLU A 169 10.62 14.20 -3.96
N PHE A 170 11.83 13.65 -3.98
CA PHE A 170 13.06 14.40 -3.91
C PHE A 170 13.52 14.77 -5.32
N ILE A 171 13.67 16.06 -5.60
CA ILE A 171 13.95 16.56 -6.96
C ILE A 171 15.43 16.59 -7.32
N ASN A 172 16.33 16.41 -6.37
CA ASN A 172 17.79 16.55 -6.55
C ASN A 172 18.57 15.26 -6.22
N GLN A 173 17.87 14.15 -5.92
CA GLN A 173 18.53 12.88 -5.65
C GLN A 173 18.78 12.10 -6.94
N ILE A 174 19.88 11.35 -6.95
CA ILE A 174 20.27 10.43 -8.03
C ILE A 174 19.69 9.01 -7.76
N ASN A 175 19.78 8.11 -8.75
CA ASN A 175 19.38 6.70 -8.64
C ASN A 175 17.86 6.45 -8.47
N ASN A 176 17.03 7.31 -9.06
CA ASN A 176 15.57 7.15 -9.10
C ASN A 176 14.95 6.83 -7.73
N PRO A 177 15.04 7.75 -6.75
CA PRO A 177 14.42 7.53 -5.45
C PRO A 177 12.91 7.30 -5.63
N PRO A 178 12.26 6.49 -4.79
CA PRO A 178 10.85 6.21 -4.94
C PRO A 178 10.02 7.49 -4.80
N ILE A 179 8.95 7.57 -5.60
CA ILE A 179 7.95 8.63 -5.56
C ILE A 179 6.75 8.13 -4.77
N LEU A 180 6.20 8.98 -3.89
CA LEU A 180 4.98 8.67 -3.17
C LEU A 180 3.81 9.44 -3.80
N LEU A 181 2.71 8.72 -4.03
CA LEU A 181 1.40 9.29 -4.35
C LEU A 181 0.46 9.02 -3.18
N CYS A 182 -0.25 10.02 -2.69
CA CYS A 182 -1.27 9.88 -1.66
C CYS A 182 -2.59 10.40 -2.18
N ILE A 183 -3.63 9.59 -2.08
CA ILE A 183 -5.00 9.92 -2.47
C ILE A 183 -5.85 9.93 -1.20
N GLU A 184 -6.38 11.09 -0.82
CA GLU A 184 -7.26 11.24 0.33
C GLU A 184 -8.70 11.46 -0.13
N ARG A 185 -9.66 10.70 0.43
CA ARG A 185 -11.08 10.88 0.15
C ARG A 185 -11.65 12.07 0.93
N LYS A 186 -12.27 13.00 0.23
CA LYS A 186 -12.87 14.23 0.80
C LYS A 186 -14.35 14.12 1.10
N LYS A 187 -15.07 13.29 0.33
CA LYS A 187 -16.54 13.08 0.41
C LYS A 187 -16.88 11.61 0.27
#